data_f5a04f9cf23060992f28c76a32655072
#
_entry.id   f5a04f9cf23060992f28c76a32655072
#
_cell.length_a   1.000
_cell.length_b   1.000
_cell.length_c   1.000
_cell.angle_alpha   90.00
_cell.angle_beta   90.00
_cell.angle_gamma   90.00
#
_symmetry.space_group_name_H-M   'P 1'
#
loop_
_entity.id
_entity.type
_entity.pdbx_description
1 polymer ?
#
loop_
_entity_poly.entity_id
_entity_poly.type
_entity_poly.pdbx_seq_one_letter_code
_entity_poly.pdbx_strand_id
1 'polypeptide(L)'
;LGAFLIMSFQGVTANIMSLGGIAIAIGAMVDASIVLVENASRKLSELEGKPGPAERRAALIEAAQEVGPGIFFSLLIITVSFLPVFALTGESYRLFSPLAFTKTYAMAFAAILSVTLVPVLMLYLMRGKFRREEANPLNAFFVWAYKPVLHLALRFKWVTVAIAVALTASVIVPIKRIGSEFMPALYEGELLYMPTTLPGASATKMREILGQTNRVIMTVPEVERVFGKAGRADTATDPAPLTMIESWIALKPKDQWRSGITVDDITAELDQRLNMPGLVNSWGYPIKIRMDMVSTGIRTPLGIKVTGDDLTEIEALARDIEAVVTGIPGT
;
A
#
# COMPACT_ATOMS: atom_id res chain seq x y z
N LEU A 1 -22.74 3.23 -3.79
CA LEU A 1 -23.37 3.43 -5.10
C LEU A 1 -23.03 4.81 -5.68
N GLY A 2 -23.26 5.93 -4.95
CA GLY A 2 -22.96 7.28 -5.42
C GLY A 2 -21.53 7.49 -5.89
N ALA A 3 -20.55 6.93 -5.16
CA ALA A 3 -19.14 6.98 -5.57
C ALA A 3 -18.90 6.29 -6.92
N PHE A 4 -19.54 5.14 -7.18
CA PHE A 4 -19.44 4.44 -8.47
C PHE A 4 -20.03 5.23 -9.63
N LEU A 5 -21.12 5.96 -9.38
CA LEU A 5 -21.69 6.84 -10.40
C LEU A 5 -20.71 7.93 -10.82
N ILE A 6 -20.08 8.62 -9.85
CA ILE A 6 -19.09 9.65 -10.17
C ILE A 6 -17.87 9.03 -10.86
N MET A 7 -17.37 7.89 -10.37
CA MET A 7 -16.26 7.17 -11.02
C MET A 7 -16.57 6.88 -12.49
N SER A 8 -17.79 6.41 -12.77
CA SER A 8 -18.24 6.12 -14.15
C SER A 8 -18.22 7.38 -15.03
N PHE A 9 -18.69 8.52 -14.51
CA PHE A 9 -18.67 9.79 -15.26
C PHE A 9 -17.24 10.31 -15.49
N GLN A 10 -16.33 10.04 -14.58
CA GLN A 10 -14.93 10.51 -14.68
C GLN A 10 -14.00 9.51 -15.37
N GLY A 11 -14.51 8.34 -15.80
CA GLY A 11 -13.69 7.30 -16.41
C GLY A 11 -12.69 6.63 -15.47
N VAL A 12 -12.90 6.74 -14.14
CA VAL A 12 -12.05 6.06 -13.15
C VAL A 12 -12.39 4.58 -13.12
N THR A 13 -11.42 3.75 -13.47
CA THR A 13 -11.59 2.29 -13.53
C THR A 13 -11.64 1.66 -12.13
N ALA A 14 -12.41 0.56 -12.00
CA ALA A 14 -12.44 -0.26 -10.79
C ALA A 14 -11.19 -1.16 -10.73
N ASN A 15 -10.11 -0.66 -10.19
CA ASN A 15 -8.86 -1.39 -9.93
C ASN A 15 -8.69 -1.69 -8.43
N ILE A 16 -7.63 -2.42 -8.05
CA ILE A 16 -7.35 -2.79 -6.66
C ILE A 16 -7.27 -1.56 -5.75
N MET A 17 -6.66 -0.46 -6.23
CA MET A 17 -6.52 0.77 -5.46
C MET A 17 -7.86 1.47 -5.24
N SER A 18 -8.71 1.56 -6.27
CA SER A 18 -10.04 2.15 -6.13
C SER A 18 -10.96 1.31 -5.23
N LEU A 19 -10.90 -0.02 -5.33
CA LEU A 19 -11.64 -0.92 -4.43
C LEU A 19 -11.12 -0.83 -2.99
N GLY A 20 -9.81 -0.70 -2.79
CA GLY A 20 -9.21 -0.43 -1.49
C GLY A 20 -9.71 0.88 -0.86
N GLY A 21 -9.84 1.94 -1.65
CA GLY A 21 -10.43 3.21 -1.21
C GLY A 21 -11.88 3.06 -0.71
N ILE A 22 -12.68 2.28 -1.42
CA ILE A 22 -14.07 1.97 -1.03
C ILE A 22 -14.09 1.13 0.25
N ALA A 23 -13.25 0.11 0.37
CA ALA A 23 -13.20 -0.73 1.57
C ALA A 23 -12.89 0.09 2.84
N ILE A 24 -11.93 1.01 2.75
CA ILE A 24 -11.60 1.93 3.84
C ILE A 24 -12.79 2.86 4.17
N ALA A 25 -13.48 3.36 3.14
CA ALA A 25 -14.63 4.25 3.34
C ALA A 25 -15.81 3.53 4.00
N ILE A 26 -16.06 2.25 3.68
CA ILE A 26 -17.13 1.44 4.29
C ILE A 26 -16.96 1.36 5.80
N GLY A 27 -15.74 1.12 6.30
CA GLY A 27 -15.49 1.07 7.75
C GLY A 27 -15.95 2.35 8.45
N ALA A 28 -15.50 3.51 7.97
CA ALA A 28 -15.87 4.79 8.57
C ALA A 28 -17.36 5.13 8.43
N MET A 29 -18.03 4.69 7.34
CA MET A 29 -19.48 4.87 7.14
C MET A 29 -20.30 4.03 8.12
N VAL A 30 -19.86 2.80 8.37
CA VAL A 30 -20.55 1.89 9.32
C VAL A 30 -20.50 2.47 10.72
N ASP A 31 -19.34 2.96 11.17
CA ASP A 31 -19.18 3.58 12.48
C ASP A 31 -20.12 4.77 12.68
N ALA A 32 -20.22 5.65 11.71
CA ALA A 32 -21.13 6.79 11.74
C ALA A 32 -22.60 6.36 11.89
N SER A 33 -23.00 5.32 11.17
CA SER A 33 -24.37 4.79 11.25
C SER A 33 -24.65 4.10 12.58
N ILE A 34 -23.67 3.40 13.15
CA ILE A 34 -23.79 2.73 14.46
C ILE A 34 -24.04 3.76 15.54
N VAL A 35 -23.27 4.85 15.60
CA VAL A 35 -23.43 5.90 16.63
C VAL A 35 -24.82 6.54 16.56
N LEU A 36 -25.35 6.81 15.36
CA LEU A 36 -26.69 7.33 15.19
C LEU A 36 -27.77 6.36 15.69
N VAL A 37 -27.68 5.09 15.29
CA VAL A 37 -28.64 4.05 15.68
C VAL A 37 -28.57 3.76 17.19
N GLU A 38 -27.36 3.74 17.76
CA GLU A 38 -27.14 3.55 19.19
C GLU A 38 -27.83 4.69 20.00
N ASN A 39 -27.55 5.97 19.66
CA ASN A 39 -28.17 7.10 20.35
C ASN A 39 -29.69 7.09 20.21
N ALA A 40 -30.19 6.74 19.01
CA ALA A 40 -31.65 6.60 18.81
C ALA A 40 -32.24 5.44 19.60
N SER A 41 -31.53 4.30 19.69
CA SER A 41 -31.96 3.18 20.53
C SER A 41 -32.02 3.54 22.01
N ARG A 42 -31.01 4.27 22.48
CA ARG A 42 -30.96 4.78 23.85
C ARG A 42 -32.16 5.69 24.16
N LYS A 43 -32.40 6.73 23.35
CA LYS A 43 -33.53 7.65 23.49
C LYS A 43 -34.88 6.91 23.48
N LEU A 44 -35.04 5.94 22.57
CA LEU A 44 -36.25 5.12 22.52
C LEU A 44 -36.42 4.21 23.75
N SER A 45 -35.35 3.74 24.36
CA SER A 45 -35.37 2.90 25.56
C SER A 45 -35.68 3.67 26.83
N GLU A 46 -35.45 5.00 26.83
CA GLU A 46 -35.75 5.91 27.92
C GLU A 46 -37.24 6.29 27.97
N LEU A 47 -37.99 6.10 26.87
CA LEU A 47 -39.42 6.37 26.83
C LEU A 47 -40.17 5.31 27.66
N GLU A 48 -40.91 5.76 28.67
CA GLU A 48 -41.70 4.90 29.56
C GLU A 48 -43.01 4.43 28.90
N GLY A 49 -43.41 3.19 29.15
CA GLY A 49 -44.69 2.63 28.71
C GLY A 49 -44.76 2.23 27.23
N LYS A 50 -45.87 2.57 26.56
CA LYS A 50 -46.08 2.39 25.12
C LYS A 50 -46.10 3.77 24.45
N PRO A 51 -44.95 4.31 24.06
CA PRO A 51 -44.89 5.64 23.45
C PRO A 51 -45.72 5.70 22.17
N GLY A 52 -46.43 6.79 22.00
CA GLY A 52 -47.20 7.06 20.78
C GLY A 52 -46.30 7.32 19.59
N PRO A 53 -46.83 7.26 18.34
CA PRO A 53 -46.02 7.52 17.14
C PRO A 53 -45.35 8.90 17.13
N ALA A 54 -46.01 9.92 17.69
CA ALA A 54 -45.47 11.28 17.76
C ALA A 54 -44.27 11.38 18.73
N GLU A 55 -44.37 10.76 19.91
CA GLU A 55 -43.28 10.74 20.90
C GLU A 55 -42.04 10.01 20.38
N ARG A 56 -42.25 8.87 19.71
CA ARG A 56 -41.18 8.14 19.07
C ARG A 56 -40.47 8.96 17.99
N ARG A 57 -41.26 9.66 17.16
CA ARG A 57 -40.70 10.53 16.12
C ARG A 57 -39.90 11.68 16.75
N ALA A 58 -40.38 12.29 17.80
CA ALA A 58 -39.68 13.35 18.53
C ALA A 58 -38.35 12.87 19.10
N ALA A 59 -38.33 11.70 19.75
CA ALA A 59 -37.12 11.10 20.32
C ALA A 59 -36.08 10.77 19.24
N LEU A 60 -36.50 10.25 18.06
CA LEU A 60 -35.60 9.97 16.95
C LEU A 60 -35.01 11.23 16.29
N ILE A 61 -35.83 12.30 16.19
CA ILE A 61 -35.36 13.60 15.71
C ILE A 61 -34.35 14.19 16.68
N GLU A 62 -34.64 14.17 17.97
CA GLU A 62 -33.74 14.64 19.03
C GLU A 62 -32.41 13.87 19.00
N ALA A 63 -32.45 12.53 18.90
CA ALA A 63 -31.26 11.69 18.79
C ALA A 63 -30.42 12.06 17.58
N ALA A 64 -31.05 12.30 16.42
CA ALA A 64 -30.34 12.68 15.20
C ALA A 64 -29.75 14.10 15.29
N GLN A 65 -30.43 15.04 15.95
CA GLN A 65 -29.93 16.40 16.16
C GLN A 65 -28.75 16.44 17.13
N GLU A 66 -28.75 15.58 18.14
CA GLU A 66 -27.71 15.52 19.17
C GLU A 66 -26.35 15.06 18.59
N VAL A 67 -26.33 13.98 17.80
CA VAL A 67 -25.07 13.39 17.28
C VAL A 67 -24.79 13.71 15.81
N GLY A 68 -25.80 14.08 15.04
CA GLY A 68 -25.70 14.33 13.62
C GLY A 68 -24.60 15.32 13.23
N PRO A 69 -24.53 16.52 13.84
CA PRO A 69 -23.48 17.48 13.56
C PRO A 69 -22.06 16.92 13.82
N GLY A 70 -21.86 16.24 14.95
CA GLY A 70 -20.57 15.63 15.29
C GLY A 70 -20.15 14.59 14.27
N ILE A 71 -21.05 13.73 13.82
CA ILE A 71 -20.80 12.73 12.80
C ILE A 71 -20.48 13.38 11.45
N PHE A 72 -21.26 14.37 11.04
CA PHE A 72 -21.04 15.09 9.79
C PHE A 72 -19.65 15.73 9.75
N PHE A 73 -19.27 16.48 10.76
CA PHE A 73 -17.96 17.11 10.82
C PHE A 73 -16.82 16.10 10.93
N SER A 74 -17.00 14.99 11.64
CA SER A 74 -16.01 13.91 11.70
C SER A 74 -15.76 13.32 10.31
N LEU A 75 -16.80 12.96 9.58
CA LEU A 75 -16.71 12.45 8.22
C LEU A 75 -16.11 13.48 7.25
N LEU A 76 -16.45 14.76 7.42
CA LEU A 76 -15.90 15.86 6.63
C LEU A 76 -14.39 16.01 6.88
N ILE A 77 -13.94 15.98 8.14
CA ILE A 77 -12.51 16.04 8.48
C ILE A 77 -11.75 14.88 7.88
N ILE A 78 -12.29 13.65 7.96
CA ILE A 78 -11.68 12.47 7.34
C ILE A 78 -11.62 12.63 5.80
N THR A 79 -12.63 13.23 5.19
CA THR A 79 -12.63 13.52 3.75
C THR A 79 -11.52 14.51 3.39
N VAL A 80 -11.43 15.62 4.11
CA VAL A 80 -10.43 16.68 3.90
C VAL A 80 -9.01 16.18 4.16
N SER A 81 -8.81 15.28 5.13
CA SER A 81 -7.49 14.72 5.46
C SER A 81 -6.83 13.96 4.29
N PHE A 82 -7.60 13.59 3.28
CA PHE A 82 -7.09 12.90 2.07
C PHE A 82 -6.74 13.86 0.92
N LEU A 83 -7.08 15.15 1.02
CA LEU A 83 -6.74 16.14 -0.01
C LEU A 83 -5.23 16.21 -0.34
N PRO A 84 -4.30 16.07 0.62
CA PRO A 84 -2.87 16.09 0.30
C PRO A 84 -2.43 15.03 -0.72
N VAL A 85 -3.17 13.92 -0.86
CA VAL A 85 -2.85 12.89 -1.87
C VAL A 85 -2.96 13.43 -3.29
N PHE A 86 -3.81 14.44 -3.52
CA PHE A 86 -3.94 15.08 -4.82
C PHE A 86 -2.78 16.03 -5.18
N ALA A 87 -1.92 16.35 -4.22
CA ALA A 87 -0.70 17.11 -4.43
C ALA A 87 0.50 16.21 -4.84
N LEU A 88 0.35 14.89 -4.84
CA LEU A 88 1.36 13.97 -5.36
C LEU A 88 1.58 14.20 -6.85
N THR A 89 2.78 13.88 -7.32
CA THR A 89 3.17 14.02 -8.73
C THR A 89 3.75 12.71 -9.29
N GLY A 90 3.85 12.62 -10.61
CA GLY A 90 4.47 11.47 -11.28
C GLY A 90 3.76 10.15 -11.02
N GLU A 91 4.53 9.08 -10.80
CA GLU A 91 4.02 7.72 -10.61
C GLU A 91 3.22 7.58 -9.30
N SER A 92 3.62 8.28 -8.24
CA SER A 92 2.89 8.28 -6.97
C SER A 92 1.45 8.78 -7.15
N TYR A 93 1.24 9.85 -7.92
CA TYR A 93 -0.10 10.33 -8.24
C TYR A 93 -0.92 9.30 -9.01
N ARG A 94 -0.33 8.69 -10.05
CA ARG A 94 -1.02 7.66 -10.86
C ARG A 94 -1.46 6.46 -10.03
N LEU A 95 -0.63 6.04 -9.08
CA LEU A 95 -0.92 4.90 -8.22
C LEU A 95 -1.99 5.21 -7.18
N PHE A 96 -1.88 6.35 -6.48
CA PHE A 96 -2.74 6.66 -5.34
C PHE A 96 -3.99 7.48 -5.69
N SER A 97 -4.04 8.15 -6.84
CA SER A 97 -5.20 8.97 -7.22
C SER A 97 -6.51 8.18 -7.31
N PRO A 98 -6.58 6.95 -7.85
CA PRO A 98 -7.84 6.18 -7.87
C PRO A 98 -8.36 5.88 -6.47
N LEU A 99 -7.46 5.56 -5.52
CA LEU A 99 -7.80 5.33 -4.11
C LEU A 99 -8.33 6.62 -3.47
N ALA A 100 -7.64 7.75 -3.69
CA ALA A 100 -8.02 9.04 -3.12
C ALA A 100 -9.39 9.50 -3.65
N PHE A 101 -9.64 9.42 -4.95
CA PHE A 101 -10.93 9.76 -5.55
C PHE A 101 -12.06 8.91 -4.98
N THR A 102 -11.92 7.59 -4.98
CA THR A 102 -12.98 6.68 -4.54
C THR A 102 -13.30 6.84 -3.07
N LYS A 103 -12.27 6.97 -2.21
CA LYS A 103 -12.47 7.22 -0.80
C LYS A 103 -13.13 8.57 -0.54
N THR A 104 -12.63 9.64 -1.18
CA THR A 104 -13.17 11.01 -1.00
C THR A 104 -14.64 11.06 -1.40
N TYR A 105 -15.02 10.50 -2.54
CA TYR A 105 -16.42 10.45 -2.97
C TYR A 105 -17.29 9.63 -2.05
N ALA A 106 -16.84 8.44 -1.65
CA ALA A 106 -17.59 7.60 -0.74
C ALA A 106 -17.82 8.29 0.62
N MET A 107 -16.81 8.96 1.16
CA MET A 107 -16.89 9.68 2.42
C MET A 107 -17.77 10.94 2.33
N ALA A 108 -17.69 11.70 1.22
CA ALA A 108 -18.55 12.85 1.00
C ALA A 108 -20.03 12.43 0.92
N PHE A 109 -20.35 11.38 0.17
CA PHE A 109 -21.69 10.80 0.15
C PHE A 109 -22.12 10.31 1.52
N ALA A 110 -21.23 9.65 2.27
CA ALA A 110 -21.53 9.19 3.61
C ALA A 110 -21.90 10.35 4.55
N ALA A 111 -21.15 11.45 4.50
CA ALA A 111 -21.43 12.63 5.30
C ALA A 111 -22.82 13.22 4.99
N ILE A 112 -23.18 13.33 3.71
CA ILE A 112 -24.49 13.83 3.29
C ILE A 112 -25.59 12.85 3.72
N LEU A 113 -25.41 11.55 3.48
CA LEU A 113 -26.42 10.52 3.78
C LEU A 113 -26.60 10.33 5.29
N SER A 114 -25.57 10.55 6.11
CA SER A 114 -25.66 10.44 7.56
C SER A 114 -26.65 11.45 8.18
N VAL A 115 -26.75 12.64 7.59
CA VAL A 115 -27.68 13.69 8.08
C VAL A 115 -29.01 13.73 7.32
N THR A 116 -29.14 13.00 6.21
CA THR A 116 -30.37 12.99 5.40
C THR A 116 -31.08 11.65 5.42
N LEU A 117 -30.47 10.64 4.82
CA LEU A 117 -31.12 9.33 4.62
C LEU A 117 -31.20 8.52 5.93
N VAL A 118 -30.13 8.52 6.75
CA VAL A 118 -30.09 7.67 7.94
C VAL A 118 -31.18 8.06 8.95
N PRO A 119 -31.40 9.34 9.29
CA PRO A 119 -32.52 9.72 10.16
C PRO A 119 -33.90 9.31 9.61
N VAL A 120 -34.10 9.42 8.30
CA VAL A 120 -35.33 8.99 7.65
C VAL A 120 -35.52 7.48 7.76
N LEU A 121 -34.49 6.70 7.48
CA LEU A 121 -34.53 5.25 7.63
C LEU A 121 -34.79 4.82 9.07
N MET A 122 -34.21 5.51 10.05
CA MET A 122 -34.50 5.26 11.48
C MET A 122 -35.98 5.40 11.81
N LEU A 123 -36.69 6.41 11.27
CA LEU A 123 -38.12 6.58 11.46
C LEU A 123 -38.93 5.39 10.93
N TYR A 124 -38.50 4.78 9.84
CA TYR A 124 -39.22 3.66 9.22
C TYR A 124 -38.82 2.29 9.75
N LEU A 125 -37.56 2.08 10.05
CA LEU A 125 -36.98 0.77 10.40
C LEU A 125 -36.91 0.52 11.90
N MET A 126 -36.72 1.56 12.73
CA MET A 126 -36.64 1.39 14.18
C MET A 126 -38.03 1.27 14.80
N ARG A 127 -38.61 0.07 14.73
CA ARG A 127 -39.94 -0.28 15.25
C ARG A 127 -39.80 -1.33 16.37
N GLY A 128 -40.73 -1.36 17.30
CA GLY A 128 -40.76 -2.35 18.39
C GLY A 128 -40.32 -1.78 19.74
N LYS A 129 -40.06 -2.67 20.70
CA LYS A 129 -39.60 -2.33 22.04
C LYS A 129 -38.07 -2.37 22.07
N PHE A 130 -37.46 -1.28 22.46
CA PHE A 130 -36.03 -1.20 22.71
C PHE A 130 -35.78 -1.53 24.18
N ARG A 131 -34.87 -2.49 24.43
CA ARG A 131 -34.42 -2.82 25.78
C ARG A 131 -33.26 -1.91 26.13
N ARG A 132 -33.15 -1.54 27.40
CA ARG A 132 -31.96 -0.83 27.91
C ARG A 132 -30.73 -1.67 27.65
N GLU A 133 -29.68 -1.04 27.24
CA GLU A 133 -28.41 -1.71 26.90
C GLU A 133 -27.83 -2.50 28.07
N GLU A 134 -28.06 -2.05 29.29
CA GLU A 134 -27.66 -2.75 30.52
C GLU A 134 -28.30 -4.13 30.68
N ALA A 135 -29.41 -4.39 30.01
CA ALA A 135 -30.10 -5.70 30.04
C ALA A 135 -29.47 -6.73 29.11
N ASN A 136 -28.47 -6.35 28.30
CA ASN A 136 -27.73 -7.26 27.41
C ASN A 136 -26.55 -7.88 28.18
N PRO A 137 -26.51 -9.22 28.40
CA PRO A 137 -25.46 -9.86 29.18
C PRO A 137 -24.07 -9.69 28.57
N LEU A 138 -23.97 -9.59 27.22
CA LEU A 138 -22.72 -9.34 26.55
C LEU A 138 -22.20 -7.93 26.84
N ASN A 139 -23.08 -6.92 26.79
CA ASN A 139 -22.73 -5.55 27.12
C ASN A 139 -22.35 -5.42 28.61
N ALA A 140 -23.12 -6.06 29.50
CA ALA A 140 -22.81 -6.10 30.92
C ALA A 140 -21.42 -6.66 31.21
N PHE A 141 -21.00 -7.73 30.50
CA PHE A 141 -19.67 -8.29 30.61
C PHE A 141 -18.57 -7.29 30.19
N PHE A 142 -18.73 -6.63 29.05
CA PHE A 142 -17.74 -5.65 28.58
C PHE A 142 -17.69 -4.42 29.51
N VAL A 143 -18.82 -3.93 29.98
CA VAL A 143 -18.88 -2.83 30.94
C VAL A 143 -18.21 -3.22 32.26
N TRP A 144 -18.44 -4.44 32.75
CA TRP A 144 -17.79 -4.96 33.96
C TRP A 144 -16.27 -5.02 33.78
N ALA A 145 -15.78 -5.51 32.65
CA ALA A 145 -14.35 -5.62 32.38
C ALA A 145 -13.70 -4.24 32.17
N TYR A 146 -14.40 -3.30 31.53
CA TYR A 146 -13.88 -1.97 31.22
C TYR A 146 -13.89 -1.01 32.41
N LYS A 147 -14.92 -1.10 33.27
CA LYS A 147 -15.13 -0.19 34.40
C LYS A 147 -13.91 -0.04 35.34
N PRO A 148 -13.21 -1.10 35.78
CA PRO A 148 -12.03 -0.97 36.63
C PRO A 148 -10.87 -0.28 35.91
N VAL A 149 -10.69 -0.57 34.61
CA VAL A 149 -9.63 0.06 33.79
C VAL A 149 -9.90 1.56 33.67
N LEU A 150 -11.12 1.95 33.40
CA LEU A 150 -11.53 3.35 33.33
C LEU A 150 -11.30 4.07 34.65
N HIS A 151 -11.71 3.47 35.78
CA HIS A 151 -11.49 4.06 37.10
C HIS A 151 -10.02 4.25 37.43
N LEU A 152 -9.18 3.28 37.08
CA LEU A 152 -7.75 3.37 37.28
C LEU A 152 -7.14 4.48 36.42
N ALA A 153 -7.50 4.56 35.15
CA ALA A 153 -7.06 5.59 34.23
C ALA A 153 -7.43 7.00 34.68
N LEU A 154 -8.68 7.19 35.14
CA LEU A 154 -9.16 8.49 35.65
C LEU A 154 -8.55 8.85 36.99
N ARG A 155 -8.35 7.86 37.87
CA ARG A 155 -7.73 8.09 39.20
C ARG A 155 -6.29 8.56 39.01
N PHE A 156 -5.55 7.99 38.07
CA PHE A 156 -4.16 8.35 37.79
C PHE A 156 -4.04 9.07 36.43
N LYS A 157 -4.91 10.05 36.19
CA LYS A 157 -5.03 10.77 34.90
C LYS A 157 -3.70 11.28 34.35
N TRP A 158 -2.84 11.85 35.21
CA TRP A 158 -1.54 12.36 34.77
C TRP A 158 -0.54 11.26 34.40
N VAL A 159 -0.59 10.12 35.09
CA VAL A 159 0.19 8.94 34.74
C VAL A 159 -0.28 8.34 33.41
N THR A 160 -1.59 8.27 33.21
CA THR A 160 -2.19 7.81 31.95
C THR A 160 -1.76 8.70 30.79
N VAL A 161 -1.83 10.02 30.95
CA VAL A 161 -1.33 10.98 29.94
C VAL A 161 0.16 10.84 29.71
N ALA A 162 0.96 10.72 30.78
CA ALA A 162 2.40 10.54 30.64
C ALA A 162 2.76 9.25 29.88
N ILE A 163 2.08 8.14 30.17
CA ILE A 163 2.25 6.87 29.44
C ILE A 163 1.86 7.04 27.98
N ALA A 164 0.72 7.68 27.67
CA ALA A 164 0.30 7.92 26.30
C ALA A 164 1.31 8.76 25.52
N VAL A 165 1.83 9.84 26.12
CA VAL A 165 2.88 10.68 25.54
C VAL A 165 4.16 9.89 25.34
N ALA A 166 4.59 9.10 26.35
CA ALA A 166 5.80 8.28 26.25
C ALA A 166 5.69 7.22 25.12
N LEU A 167 4.54 6.54 25.02
CA LEU A 167 4.27 5.59 23.94
C LEU A 167 4.29 6.28 22.57
N THR A 168 3.65 7.45 22.45
CA THR A 168 3.68 8.22 21.20
C THR A 168 5.10 8.66 20.86
N ALA A 169 5.86 9.16 21.85
CA ALA A 169 7.24 9.56 21.64
C ALA A 169 8.16 8.38 21.28
N SER A 170 7.90 7.18 21.82
CA SER A 170 8.68 5.97 21.50
C SER A 170 8.61 5.59 20.02
N VAL A 171 7.54 5.99 19.30
CA VAL A 171 7.38 5.76 17.86
C VAL A 171 8.41 6.52 17.02
N ILE A 172 9.00 7.60 17.56
CA ILE A 172 10.04 8.36 16.86
C ILE A 172 11.27 7.49 16.55
N VAL A 173 11.60 6.54 17.44
CA VAL A 173 12.76 5.67 17.24
C VAL A 173 12.58 4.72 16.04
N PRO A 174 11.50 3.94 15.94
CA PRO A 174 11.26 3.12 14.75
C PRO A 174 11.06 3.95 13.47
N ILE A 175 10.36 5.09 13.53
CA ILE A 175 10.18 5.96 12.37
C ILE A 175 11.51 6.42 11.77
N LYS A 176 12.47 6.78 12.59
CA LYS A 176 13.80 7.18 12.11
C LYS A 176 14.63 6.02 11.53
N ARG A 177 14.27 4.78 11.87
CA ARG A 177 14.95 3.56 11.38
C ARG A 177 14.23 2.93 10.18
N ILE A 178 12.95 3.19 10.01
CA ILE A 178 12.17 2.75 8.85
C ILE A 178 12.58 3.66 7.69
N GLY A 179 13.25 3.09 6.69
CA GLY A 179 13.50 3.78 5.42
C GLY A 179 12.19 4.10 4.71
N SER A 180 12.25 4.92 3.70
CA SER A 180 11.12 5.16 2.80
C SER A 180 11.48 4.66 1.41
N GLU A 181 10.64 3.83 0.84
CA GLU A 181 10.75 3.40 -0.55
C GLU A 181 9.39 3.55 -1.24
N PHE A 182 9.41 3.81 -2.52
CA PHE A 182 8.18 3.99 -3.30
C PHE A 182 7.41 2.68 -3.44
N MET A 183 8.12 1.60 -3.68
CA MET A 183 7.56 0.26 -3.82
C MET A 183 8.52 -0.76 -3.19
N PRO A 184 8.06 -1.57 -2.24
CA PRO A 184 8.87 -2.64 -1.68
C PRO A 184 9.23 -3.67 -2.76
N ALA A 185 10.35 -4.34 -2.58
CA ALA A 185 10.73 -5.45 -3.42
C ALA A 185 9.70 -6.59 -3.26
N LEU A 186 8.86 -6.77 -4.28
CA LEU A 186 7.86 -7.84 -4.30
C LEU A 186 8.50 -9.11 -4.86
N TYR A 187 8.69 -10.10 -4.00
CA TYR A 187 9.11 -11.42 -4.43
C TYR A 187 7.92 -12.18 -5.03
N GLU A 188 8.00 -12.50 -6.32
CA GLU A 188 6.94 -13.15 -7.09
C GLU A 188 7.25 -14.63 -7.39
N GLY A 189 8.28 -15.20 -6.76
CA GLY A 189 8.76 -16.54 -7.08
C GLY A 189 9.75 -16.57 -8.24
N GLU A 190 10.07 -15.41 -8.81
CA GLU A 190 10.93 -15.26 -9.96
C GLU A 190 12.01 -14.21 -9.72
N LEU A 191 13.17 -14.38 -10.36
CA LEU A 191 14.23 -13.39 -10.46
C LEU A 191 14.40 -12.97 -11.92
N LEU A 192 14.77 -11.70 -12.13
CA LEU A 192 15.16 -11.17 -13.43
C LEU A 192 16.65 -10.85 -13.42
N TYR A 193 17.38 -11.52 -14.31
CA TYR A 193 18.80 -11.29 -14.56
C TYR A 193 18.97 -10.49 -15.84
N MET A 194 19.59 -9.32 -15.74
CA MET A 194 19.76 -8.40 -16.86
C MET A 194 21.21 -7.93 -16.98
N PRO A 195 22.13 -8.78 -17.41
CA PRO A 195 23.52 -8.38 -17.56
C PRO A 195 23.68 -7.37 -18.71
N THR A 196 24.72 -6.54 -18.58
CA THR A 196 25.17 -5.65 -19.64
C THR A 196 26.47 -6.21 -20.24
N THR A 197 26.51 -6.30 -21.56
CA THR A 197 27.70 -6.71 -22.29
C THR A 197 28.42 -5.50 -22.89
N LEU A 198 29.67 -5.71 -23.33
CA LEU A 198 30.40 -4.67 -24.02
C LEU A 198 29.68 -4.25 -25.32
N PRO A 199 29.69 -2.95 -25.68
CA PRO A 199 29.16 -2.48 -26.95
C PRO A 199 29.80 -3.17 -28.15
N GLY A 200 29.02 -3.43 -29.22
CA GLY A 200 29.54 -4.02 -30.45
C GLY A 200 29.55 -5.56 -30.50
N ALA A 201 29.00 -6.22 -29.48
CA ALA A 201 28.83 -7.68 -29.50
C ALA A 201 27.91 -8.12 -30.64
N SER A 202 28.31 -9.16 -31.41
CA SER A 202 27.52 -9.72 -32.51
C SER A 202 26.30 -10.51 -31.97
N ALA A 203 25.25 -10.66 -32.78
CA ALA A 203 24.09 -11.48 -32.45
C ALA A 203 24.46 -12.94 -32.10
N THR A 204 25.45 -13.51 -32.81
CA THR A 204 25.95 -14.85 -32.51
C THR A 204 26.58 -14.90 -31.11
N LYS A 205 27.40 -13.89 -30.77
CA LYS A 205 28.04 -13.84 -29.45
C LYS A 205 27.02 -13.64 -28.33
N MET A 206 26.02 -12.82 -28.56
CA MET A 206 24.93 -12.64 -27.59
C MET A 206 24.14 -13.93 -27.34
N ARG A 207 23.89 -14.73 -28.41
CA ARG A 207 23.25 -16.05 -28.28
C ARG A 207 24.12 -17.02 -27.47
N GLU A 208 25.44 -17.02 -27.70
CA GLU A 208 26.38 -17.85 -26.94
C GLU A 208 26.38 -17.48 -25.46
N ILE A 209 26.50 -16.17 -25.15
CA ILE A 209 26.49 -15.68 -23.79
C ILE A 209 25.15 -16.06 -23.09
N LEU A 210 24.02 -15.81 -23.73
CA LEU A 210 22.71 -16.20 -23.19
C LEU A 210 22.62 -17.70 -22.89
N GLY A 211 23.12 -18.54 -23.82
CA GLY A 211 23.14 -19.99 -23.62
C GLY A 211 24.11 -20.45 -22.55
N GLN A 212 25.23 -19.77 -22.35
CA GLN A 212 26.18 -20.04 -21.27
C GLN A 212 25.61 -19.62 -19.91
N THR A 213 25.14 -18.41 -19.80
CA THR A 213 24.55 -17.89 -18.55
C THR A 213 23.36 -18.73 -18.10
N ASN A 214 22.44 -19.09 -19.01
CA ASN A 214 21.30 -19.93 -18.68
C ASN A 214 21.73 -21.33 -18.18
N ARG A 215 22.77 -21.94 -18.77
CA ARG A 215 23.30 -23.21 -18.26
C ARG A 215 23.88 -23.09 -16.86
N VAL A 216 24.61 -22.01 -16.57
CA VAL A 216 25.15 -21.77 -15.25
C VAL A 216 24.02 -21.55 -14.22
N ILE A 217 23.01 -20.75 -14.56
CA ILE A 217 21.86 -20.50 -13.72
C ILE A 217 21.15 -21.82 -13.35
N MET A 218 20.96 -22.72 -14.30
CA MET A 218 20.33 -24.03 -14.06
C MET A 218 21.14 -24.95 -13.16
N THR A 219 22.39 -24.63 -12.82
CA THR A 219 23.19 -25.44 -11.87
C THR A 219 22.85 -25.17 -10.40
N VAL A 220 22.06 -24.12 -10.10
CA VAL A 220 21.63 -23.80 -8.76
C VAL A 220 20.40 -24.63 -8.40
N PRO A 221 20.41 -25.37 -7.30
CA PRO A 221 19.34 -26.35 -6.97
C PRO A 221 17.94 -25.75 -6.82
N GLU A 222 17.83 -24.50 -6.38
CA GLU A 222 16.59 -23.77 -6.18
C GLU A 222 15.96 -23.28 -7.49
N VAL A 223 16.70 -23.30 -8.59
CA VAL A 223 16.18 -22.90 -9.89
C VAL A 223 15.33 -24.03 -10.46
N GLU A 224 14.09 -23.72 -10.83
CA GLU A 224 13.19 -24.64 -11.53
C GLU A 224 13.43 -24.60 -13.04
N ARG A 225 13.45 -23.37 -13.58
CA ARG A 225 13.65 -23.13 -15.01
C ARG A 225 14.21 -21.74 -15.25
N VAL A 226 14.87 -21.58 -16.37
CA VAL A 226 15.34 -20.30 -16.88
C VAL A 226 15.02 -20.19 -18.36
N PHE A 227 14.55 -19.03 -18.77
CA PHE A 227 14.49 -18.68 -20.18
C PHE A 227 14.91 -17.23 -20.33
N GLY A 228 15.45 -16.88 -21.49
CA GLY A 228 15.87 -15.51 -21.72
C GLY A 228 15.87 -15.14 -23.20
N LYS A 229 15.92 -13.84 -23.43
CA LYS A 229 16.10 -13.24 -24.75
C LYS A 229 17.36 -12.37 -24.76
N ALA A 230 17.97 -12.25 -25.92
CA ALA A 230 19.04 -11.31 -26.20
C ALA A 230 18.55 -10.30 -27.25
N GLY A 231 18.62 -9.03 -26.92
CA GLY A 231 18.16 -7.97 -27.77
C GLY A 231 16.65 -7.76 -27.78
N ARG A 232 16.16 -7.11 -28.80
CA ARG A 232 14.78 -6.65 -28.95
C ARG A 232 13.84 -7.77 -29.38
N ALA A 233 12.67 -7.85 -28.77
CA ALA A 233 11.56 -8.64 -29.30
C ALA A 233 10.99 -7.96 -30.57
N ASP A 234 10.31 -8.75 -31.41
CA ASP A 234 9.67 -8.25 -32.63
C ASP A 234 8.37 -7.49 -32.33
N THR A 235 8.49 -6.44 -31.51
CA THR A 235 7.39 -5.56 -31.11
C THR A 235 7.85 -4.10 -31.10
N ALA A 236 6.93 -3.18 -31.36
CA ALA A 236 7.21 -1.74 -31.31
C ALA A 236 7.49 -1.21 -29.89
N THR A 237 7.10 -1.96 -28.86
CA THR A 237 7.14 -1.55 -27.45
C THR A 237 8.40 -2.01 -26.70
N ASP A 238 9.29 -2.79 -27.34
CA ASP A 238 10.53 -3.25 -26.73
C ASP A 238 11.74 -2.48 -27.26
N PRO A 239 12.26 -1.47 -26.55
CA PRO A 239 13.40 -0.66 -26.99
C PRO A 239 14.75 -1.29 -26.72
N ALA A 240 14.82 -2.58 -26.33
CA ALA A 240 16.05 -3.25 -25.90
C ALA A 240 17.12 -3.28 -27.00
N PRO A 241 18.37 -2.81 -26.75
CA PRO A 241 19.49 -2.97 -27.69
C PRO A 241 19.94 -4.43 -27.79
N LEU A 242 20.65 -4.79 -28.85
CA LEU A 242 21.15 -6.15 -29.02
C LEU A 242 22.03 -6.64 -27.85
N THR A 243 22.76 -5.74 -27.22
CA THR A 243 23.64 -6.01 -26.09
C THR A 243 22.92 -6.27 -24.76
N MET A 244 21.59 -6.13 -24.73
CA MET A 244 20.78 -6.37 -23.55
C MET A 244 20.28 -7.81 -23.52
N ILE A 245 20.62 -8.52 -22.45
CA ILE A 245 20.07 -9.83 -22.13
C ILE A 245 19.06 -9.68 -21.02
N GLU A 246 17.94 -10.39 -21.11
CA GLU A 246 16.95 -10.55 -20.08
C GLU A 246 16.72 -12.04 -19.86
N SER A 247 17.05 -12.56 -18.68
CA SER A 247 16.78 -13.94 -18.30
C SER A 247 15.84 -13.99 -17.11
N TRP A 248 14.69 -14.65 -17.30
CA TRP A 248 13.70 -14.92 -16.28
C TRP A 248 14.02 -16.25 -15.63
N ILE A 249 14.15 -16.23 -14.30
CA ILE A 249 14.56 -17.37 -13.49
C ILE A 249 13.41 -17.69 -12.56
N ALA A 250 12.68 -18.77 -12.83
CA ALA A 250 11.66 -19.27 -11.93
C ALA A 250 12.33 -20.12 -10.84
N LEU A 251 12.06 -19.79 -9.59
CA LEU A 251 12.54 -20.53 -8.45
C LEU A 251 11.50 -21.57 -8.02
N LYS A 252 11.96 -22.70 -7.51
CA LYS A 252 11.13 -23.74 -6.90
C LYS A 252 10.37 -23.17 -5.71
N PRO A 253 9.28 -23.83 -5.28
CA PRO A 253 8.62 -23.52 -4.01
C PRO A 253 9.61 -23.54 -2.84
N LYS A 254 9.43 -22.64 -1.86
CA LYS A 254 10.37 -22.44 -0.74
C LYS A 254 10.60 -23.69 0.13
N ASP A 255 9.64 -24.60 0.17
CA ASP A 255 9.73 -25.89 0.86
C ASP A 255 10.74 -26.86 0.22
N GLN A 256 11.13 -26.64 -1.03
CA GLN A 256 12.12 -27.42 -1.78
C GLN A 256 13.50 -26.79 -1.78
N TRP A 257 13.69 -25.66 -1.09
CA TRP A 257 14.99 -25.00 -1.00
C TRP A 257 15.88 -25.64 0.04
N ARG A 258 17.19 -25.46 -0.11
CA ARG A 258 18.16 -25.80 0.93
C ARG A 258 17.80 -25.10 2.25
N SER A 259 17.99 -25.79 3.37
CA SER A 259 17.61 -25.27 4.68
C SER A 259 18.33 -23.96 5.01
N GLY A 260 17.56 -22.95 5.41
CA GLY A 260 18.08 -21.66 5.87
C GLY A 260 18.55 -20.69 4.78
N ILE A 261 18.38 -21.04 3.49
CA ILE A 261 18.79 -20.16 2.38
C ILE A 261 17.68 -19.13 2.10
N THR A 262 18.11 -17.92 1.81
CA THR A 262 17.23 -16.80 1.42
C THR A 262 17.33 -16.52 -0.09
N VAL A 263 16.45 -15.69 -0.62
CA VAL A 263 16.52 -15.23 -2.02
C VAL A 263 17.81 -14.44 -2.28
N ASP A 264 18.25 -13.67 -1.30
CA ASP A 264 19.48 -12.88 -1.39
C ASP A 264 20.72 -13.78 -1.46
N ASP A 265 20.72 -14.89 -0.69
CA ASP A 265 21.80 -15.88 -0.77
C ASP A 265 21.84 -16.57 -2.13
N ILE A 266 20.69 -16.92 -2.70
CA ILE A 266 20.58 -17.50 -4.05
C ILE A 266 21.10 -16.50 -5.08
N THR A 267 20.71 -15.23 -4.96
CA THR A 267 21.15 -14.15 -5.86
C THR A 267 22.66 -13.95 -5.78
N ALA A 268 23.24 -13.93 -4.58
CA ALA A 268 24.67 -13.82 -4.35
C ALA A 268 25.44 -15.02 -4.94
N GLU A 269 24.92 -16.24 -4.76
CA GLU A 269 25.50 -17.44 -5.37
C GLU A 269 25.47 -17.39 -6.90
N LEU A 270 24.35 -16.97 -7.48
CA LEU A 270 24.21 -16.76 -8.92
C LEU A 270 25.18 -15.70 -9.43
N ASP A 271 25.29 -14.58 -8.75
CA ASP A 271 26.19 -13.49 -9.10
C ASP A 271 27.64 -13.94 -9.12
N GLN A 272 28.08 -14.68 -8.10
CA GLN A 272 29.41 -15.25 -8.03
C GLN A 272 29.70 -16.23 -9.17
N ARG A 273 28.73 -17.11 -9.52
CA ARG A 273 28.88 -18.09 -10.60
C ARG A 273 28.86 -17.46 -11.99
N LEU A 274 28.22 -16.30 -12.14
CA LEU A 274 28.11 -15.56 -13.41
C LEU A 274 29.11 -14.41 -13.53
N ASN A 275 30.13 -14.37 -12.68
CA ASN A 275 31.21 -13.39 -12.79
C ASN A 275 32.11 -13.73 -14.00
N MET A 276 31.71 -13.22 -15.16
CA MET A 276 32.39 -13.45 -16.44
C MET A 276 33.03 -12.15 -16.95
N PRO A 277 34.26 -12.18 -17.48
CA PRO A 277 34.92 -10.99 -18.05
C PRO A 277 34.04 -10.31 -19.12
N GLY A 278 33.84 -9.02 -19.02
CA GLY A 278 33.07 -8.22 -19.98
C GLY A 278 31.55 -8.33 -19.79
N LEU A 279 31.10 -8.92 -18.70
CA LEU A 279 29.68 -8.99 -18.31
C LEU A 279 29.50 -8.30 -16.96
N VAL A 280 28.62 -7.33 -16.91
CA VAL A 280 28.23 -6.65 -15.67
C VAL A 280 26.84 -7.13 -15.27
N ASN A 281 26.75 -7.81 -14.14
CA ASN A 281 25.52 -8.41 -13.68
C ASN A 281 24.56 -7.36 -13.11
N SER A 282 23.26 -7.57 -13.31
CA SER A 282 22.18 -6.81 -12.66
C SER A 282 21.05 -7.76 -12.31
N TRP A 283 20.62 -7.71 -11.06
CA TRP A 283 19.62 -8.60 -10.47
C TRP A 283 18.43 -7.83 -9.93
N GLY A 284 17.28 -8.44 -9.95
CA GLY A 284 16.11 -7.92 -9.29
C GLY A 284 14.86 -8.75 -9.56
N TYR A 285 13.73 -8.18 -9.20
CA TYR A 285 12.42 -8.79 -9.47
C TYR A 285 11.82 -8.21 -10.74
N PRO A 286 11.10 -9.00 -11.54
CA PRO A 286 10.61 -8.59 -12.85
C PRO A 286 9.83 -7.29 -12.85
N ILE A 287 8.81 -7.15 -11.98
CA ILE A 287 7.99 -5.94 -11.91
C ILE A 287 8.81 -4.75 -11.40
N LYS A 288 9.62 -4.95 -10.36
CA LYS A 288 10.44 -3.88 -9.77
C LYS A 288 11.41 -3.28 -10.79
N ILE A 289 12.17 -4.12 -11.49
CA ILE A 289 13.12 -3.65 -12.52
C ILE A 289 12.40 -2.91 -13.65
N ARG A 290 11.24 -3.41 -14.10
CA ARG A 290 10.44 -2.73 -15.12
C ARG A 290 9.98 -1.35 -14.67
N MET A 291 9.55 -1.24 -13.43
CA MET A 291 9.14 0.05 -12.86
C MET A 291 10.33 1.01 -12.72
N ASP A 292 11.48 0.52 -12.24
CA ASP A 292 12.69 1.33 -12.14
C ASP A 292 13.12 1.84 -13.52
N MET A 293 13.12 0.99 -14.54
CA MET A 293 13.44 1.38 -15.92
C MET A 293 12.48 2.45 -16.48
N VAL A 294 11.21 2.37 -16.16
CA VAL A 294 10.22 3.36 -16.60
C VAL A 294 10.39 4.70 -15.87
N SER A 295 10.71 4.66 -14.57
CA SER A 295 10.80 5.87 -13.74
C SER A 295 12.15 6.58 -13.83
N THR A 296 13.26 5.84 -13.83
CA THR A 296 14.63 6.39 -13.81
C THR A 296 15.34 6.30 -15.15
N GLY A 297 14.86 5.45 -16.06
CA GLY A 297 15.52 5.11 -17.33
C GLY A 297 16.72 4.18 -17.18
N ILE A 298 16.94 3.60 -16.00
CA ILE A 298 17.97 2.62 -15.66
C ILE A 298 17.36 1.45 -14.89
N ARG A 299 18.13 0.37 -14.66
CA ARG A 299 17.64 -0.87 -14.03
C ARG A 299 17.63 -0.82 -12.49
N THR A 300 17.95 0.33 -11.94
CA THR A 300 18.08 0.53 -10.50
C THR A 300 17.23 1.71 -10.04
N PRO A 301 16.79 1.75 -8.76
CA PRO A 301 16.01 2.85 -8.22
C PRO A 301 16.74 4.19 -8.25
N LEU A 302 18.08 4.14 -8.15
CA LEU A 302 18.95 5.31 -8.17
C LEU A 302 20.09 5.10 -9.18
N GLY A 303 20.39 6.13 -9.95
CA GLY A 303 21.52 6.11 -10.86
C GLY A 303 22.10 7.49 -11.07
N ILE A 304 23.41 7.54 -11.29
CA ILE A 304 24.13 8.77 -11.61
C ILE A 304 24.46 8.75 -13.09
N LYS A 305 23.92 9.72 -13.85
CA LYS A 305 24.23 9.89 -15.26
C LYS A 305 25.33 10.91 -15.42
N VAL A 306 26.45 10.50 -15.98
CA VAL A 306 27.56 11.37 -16.34
C VAL A 306 27.47 11.65 -17.82
N THR A 307 27.46 12.92 -18.21
CA THR A 307 27.38 13.35 -19.61
C THR A 307 28.50 14.34 -19.92
N GLY A 308 29.05 14.28 -21.10
CA GLY A 308 30.13 15.16 -21.57
C GLY A 308 30.46 14.86 -23.03
N ASP A 309 31.37 15.64 -23.61
CA ASP A 309 31.79 15.53 -25.02
C ASP A 309 32.97 14.56 -25.20
N ASP A 310 33.75 14.31 -24.15
CA ASP A 310 34.91 13.40 -24.18
C ASP A 310 34.65 12.15 -23.35
N LEU A 311 34.74 10.99 -23.98
CA LEU A 311 34.53 9.69 -23.34
C LEU A 311 35.59 9.37 -22.29
N THR A 312 36.84 9.83 -22.47
CA THR A 312 37.92 9.62 -21.51
C THR A 312 37.69 10.39 -20.20
N GLU A 313 37.20 11.63 -20.31
CA GLU A 313 36.84 12.45 -19.15
C GLU A 313 35.61 11.86 -18.44
N ILE A 314 34.60 11.40 -19.19
CA ILE A 314 33.41 10.74 -18.64
C ILE A 314 33.80 9.50 -17.86
N GLU A 315 34.67 8.66 -18.40
CA GLU A 315 35.14 7.43 -17.77
C GLU A 315 35.94 7.72 -16.48
N ALA A 316 36.84 8.71 -16.52
CA ALA A 316 37.62 9.09 -15.37
C ALA A 316 36.71 9.61 -14.23
N LEU A 317 35.79 10.52 -14.57
CA LEU A 317 34.81 11.04 -13.60
C LEU A 317 33.86 9.96 -13.04
N ALA A 318 33.43 9.03 -13.89
CA ALA A 318 32.58 7.92 -13.46
C ALA A 318 33.31 7.01 -12.44
N ARG A 319 34.61 6.75 -12.62
CA ARG A 319 35.44 5.97 -11.67
C ARG A 319 35.62 6.71 -10.34
N ASP A 320 35.82 8.03 -10.39
CA ASP A 320 35.93 8.83 -9.17
C ASP A 320 34.59 8.83 -8.37
N ILE A 321 33.48 8.94 -9.08
CA ILE A 321 32.15 8.84 -8.47
C ILE A 321 31.92 7.45 -7.87
N GLU A 322 32.27 6.38 -8.59
CA GLU A 322 32.17 4.99 -8.11
C GLU A 322 32.95 4.79 -6.82
N ALA A 323 34.18 5.29 -6.74
CA ALA A 323 35.02 5.20 -5.56
C ALA A 323 34.40 5.89 -4.34
N VAL A 324 33.75 7.04 -4.53
CA VAL A 324 33.04 7.77 -3.46
C VAL A 324 31.77 7.04 -3.04
N VAL A 325 30.97 6.60 -4.02
CA VAL A 325 29.66 5.98 -3.76
C VAL A 325 29.79 4.62 -3.11
N THR A 326 30.81 3.84 -3.46
CA THR A 326 31.07 2.52 -2.85
C THR A 326 31.32 2.61 -1.33
N GLY A 327 31.79 3.76 -0.83
CA GLY A 327 31.98 4.01 0.61
C GLY A 327 30.71 4.37 1.36
N ILE A 328 29.58 4.55 0.69
CA ILE A 328 28.31 4.96 1.31
C ILE A 328 27.53 3.71 1.73
N PRO A 329 27.10 3.60 3.02
CA PRO A 329 26.29 2.48 3.48
C PRO A 329 24.99 2.34 2.68
N GLY A 330 24.71 1.14 2.17
CA GLY A 330 23.53 0.84 1.38
C GLY A 330 23.73 0.87 -0.15
N THR A 331 24.97 1.08 -0.58
CA THR A 331 25.35 1.03 -2.00
C THR A 331 25.79 -0.36 -2.38
#